data_0a9120e7eb5cb7309a5cdf1b0db72fa3
#
_entry.id   0a9120e7eb5cb7309a5cdf1b0db72fa3
#
_cell.length_a   1.000
_cell.length_b   1.000
_cell.length_c   1.000
_cell.angle_alpha   90.00
_cell.angle_beta   90.00
_cell.angle_gamma   90.00
#
_symmetry.space_group_name_H-M   'P 1'
#
loop_
_entity.id
_entity.type
_entity.pdbx_description
1 polymer ?
#
loop_
_entity_poly.entity_id
_entity_poly.type
_entity_poly.pdbx_seq_one_letter_code
_entity_poly.pdbx_strand_id
1 'polypeptide(L)'
;KNVPLYKNIYDIIQTALLGYYNTKYIGFGPYYKLVSFNKLEGCRFQLGVKTTSDFSKHVRLSGYGAYSTKDGEFKGGGTVEYIFNNQPTSKLTFSGKHDVLQLGASENAFTTGNILSSIFSRGNNEKLTLINSFDVHYEKEWWQGFSNSFALEYRQMFPTKYVDFVRPNGEVVDQIHTTQFRLGTRLSRNEIVVRQTFDKVSMGSDFPIVGIDLVAGLKDILNGDYEYYRLELSVKHDFNIAPLGYSDIMLSGGKIFNKVPYPLLKLHEGNATYFYDPYAFSCMNFYEFASDLWGAVF
;
A
#
# COMPACT_ATOMS: atom_id res chain seq x y z
N LYS A 1 21.99 -5.37 -31.08
CA LYS A 1 23.08 -6.38 -31.00
C LYS A 1 22.71 -7.33 -29.87
N ASN A 2 22.16 -8.49 -30.19
CA ASN A 2 21.68 -9.45 -29.22
C ASN A 2 22.88 -10.30 -28.73
N VAL A 3 23.39 -10.00 -27.57
CA VAL A 3 24.27 -10.88 -26.85
C VAL A 3 23.38 -11.69 -25.90
N PRO A 4 23.16 -12.99 -26.15
CA PRO A 4 22.19 -13.80 -25.38
C PRO A 4 22.51 -13.83 -23.88
N LEU A 5 23.81 -13.84 -23.56
CA LEU A 5 24.27 -13.82 -22.16
C LEU A 5 23.89 -12.54 -21.43
N TYR A 6 24.01 -11.38 -22.07
CA TYR A 6 23.63 -10.08 -21.49
C TYR A 6 22.13 -10.02 -21.21
N LYS A 7 21.31 -10.51 -22.14
CA LYS A 7 19.86 -10.56 -21.96
C LYS A 7 19.47 -11.44 -20.78
N ASN A 8 20.05 -12.63 -20.67
CA ASN A 8 19.76 -13.55 -19.57
C ASN A 8 20.17 -12.97 -18.21
N ILE A 9 21.34 -12.34 -18.11
CA ILE A 9 21.79 -11.66 -16.89
C ILE A 9 20.85 -10.51 -16.54
N TYR A 10 20.49 -9.69 -17.51
CA TYR A 10 19.56 -8.57 -17.32
C TYR A 10 18.18 -9.06 -16.83
N ASP A 11 17.63 -10.10 -17.45
CA ASP A 11 16.33 -10.69 -17.07
C ASP A 11 16.37 -11.30 -15.66
N ILE A 12 17.48 -11.93 -15.27
CA ILE A 12 17.68 -12.44 -13.90
C ILE A 12 17.72 -11.29 -12.89
N ILE A 13 18.54 -10.26 -13.14
CA ILE A 13 18.65 -9.11 -12.25
C ILE A 13 17.29 -8.39 -12.15
N GLN A 14 16.61 -8.18 -13.26
CA GLN A 14 15.32 -7.54 -13.27
C GLN A 14 14.26 -8.36 -12.53
N THR A 15 14.27 -9.69 -12.70
CA THR A 15 13.39 -10.59 -11.96
C THR A 15 13.67 -10.54 -10.47
N ALA A 16 14.94 -10.55 -10.07
CA ALA A 16 15.35 -10.48 -8.67
C ALA A 16 14.93 -9.14 -8.02
N LEU A 17 15.09 -8.02 -8.73
CA LEU A 17 14.75 -6.69 -8.22
C LEU A 17 13.24 -6.40 -8.21
N LEU A 18 12.54 -6.77 -9.29
CA LEU A 18 11.12 -6.45 -9.45
C LEU A 18 10.17 -7.54 -8.97
N GLY A 19 10.70 -8.74 -8.69
CA GLY A 19 9.92 -9.88 -8.22
C GLY A 19 9.15 -10.61 -9.31
N TYR A 20 9.21 -10.17 -10.58
CA TYR A 20 8.44 -10.73 -11.69
C TYR A 20 9.33 -11.33 -12.78
N TYR A 21 9.03 -12.56 -13.16
CA TYR A 21 9.56 -13.14 -14.40
C TYR A 21 8.70 -12.69 -15.57
N ASN A 22 9.24 -11.82 -16.41
CA ASN A 22 8.52 -11.23 -17.53
C ASN A 22 8.75 -12.02 -18.81
N THR A 23 7.68 -12.53 -19.40
CA THR A 23 7.64 -12.92 -20.82
C THR A 23 7.33 -11.69 -21.66
N LYS A 24 7.16 -11.84 -22.98
CA LYS A 24 6.86 -10.71 -23.86
C LYS A 24 5.59 -9.95 -23.44
N TYR A 25 4.51 -10.65 -23.13
CA TYR A 25 3.20 -10.04 -22.85
C TYR A 25 2.72 -10.19 -21.43
N ILE A 26 3.27 -11.15 -20.67
CA ILE A 26 2.81 -11.50 -19.33
C ILE A 26 4.02 -11.64 -18.41
N GLY A 27 3.93 -11.06 -17.23
CA GLY A 27 4.85 -11.27 -16.12
C GLY A 27 4.20 -12.15 -15.04
N PHE A 28 4.94 -13.14 -14.55
CA PHE A 28 4.54 -14.04 -13.47
C PHE A 28 5.22 -13.62 -12.18
N GLY A 29 4.47 -13.54 -11.10
CA GLY A 29 5.01 -13.13 -9.80
C GLY A 29 3.99 -12.38 -8.94
N PRO A 30 4.43 -11.75 -7.86
CA PRO A 30 5.84 -11.68 -7.45
C PRO A 30 6.30 -12.96 -6.75
N TYR A 31 7.52 -13.41 -7.06
CA TYR A 31 8.04 -14.70 -6.58
C TYR A 31 8.14 -14.78 -5.05
N TYR A 32 8.40 -13.66 -4.39
CA TYR A 32 8.50 -13.59 -2.93
C TYR A 32 7.14 -13.75 -2.22
N LYS A 33 6.02 -13.71 -2.95
CA LYS A 33 4.68 -14.01 -2.43
C LYS A 33 4.20 -15.42 -2.76
N LEU A 34 4.99 -16.23 -3.47
CA LEU A 34 4.60 -17.60 -3.85
C LEU A 34 4.27 -18.45 -2.62
N VAL A 35 5.04 -18.28 -1.55
CA VAL A 35 4.82 -18.98 -0.28
C VAL A 35 5.00 -17.98 0.85
N SER A 36 4.03 -17.91 1.74
CA SER A 36 4.09 -17.10 2.97
C SER A 36 3.42 -17.84 4.13
N PHE A 37 3.76 -17.41 5.36
CA PHE A 37 3.24 -18.03 6.57
C PHE A 37 2.72 -16.95 7.51
N ASN A 38 1.52 -17.16 8.03
CA ASN A 38 1.00 -16.39 9.15
C ASN A 38 0.09 -17.25 10.03
N LYS A 39 -0.24 -16.76 11.23
CA LYS A 39 -1.03 -17.52 12.20
C LYS A 39 -2.48 -17.72 11.78
N LEU A 40 -3.04 -16.84 10.98
CA LEU A 40 -4.43 -16.93 10.52
C LEU A 40 -4.56 -17.98 9.43
N GLU A 41 -3.74 -17.89 8.40
CA GLU A 41 -3.83 -18.67 7.17
C GLU A 41 -2.99 -19.98 7.21
N GLY A 42 -2.00 -20.05 8.09
CA GLY A 42 -0.99 -21.12 8.07
C GLY A 42 -0.02 -20.90 6.93
N CYS A 43 0.15 -21.89 6.08
CA CYS A 43 0.91 -21.79 4.84
C CYS A 43 -0.03 -21.24 3.73
N ARG A 44 0.38 -20.17 3.09
CA ARG A 44 -0.32 -19.55 1.97
C ARG A 44 0.50 -19.71 0.69
N PHE A 45 -0.14 -20.23 -0.34
CA PHE A 45 0.40 -20.33 -1.70
C PHE A 45 -0.29 -19.30 -2.57
N GLN A 46 0.47 -18.44 -3.24
CA GLN A 46 -0.06 -17.38 -4.09
C GLN A 46 0.60 -17.38 -5.46
N LEU A 47 -0.19 -17.28 -6.51
CA LEU A 47 0.29 -17.08 -7.88
C LEU A 47 -0.31 -15.79 -8.43
N GLY A 48 0.54 -14.89 -8.90
CA GLY A 48 0.12 -13.64 -9.51
C GLY A 48 0.62 -13.52 -10.94
N VAL A 49 -0.11 -12.73 -11.71
CA VAL A 49 0.19 -12.42 -13.10
C VAL A 49 -0.08 -10.94 -13.37
N LYS A 50 0.69 -10.34 -14.29
CA LYS A 50 0.43 -8.99 -14.80
C LYS A 50 0.77 -8.90 -16.28
N THR A 51 0.10 -8.03 -17.01
CA THR A 51 0.48 -7.72 -18.40
C THR A 51 1.68 -6.78 -18.42
N THR A 52 2.51 -6.91 -19.45
CA THR A 52 3.70 -6.07 -19.68
C THR A 52 3.36 -4.87 -20.56
N SER A 53 4.31 -3.94 -20.70
CA SER A 53 4.20 -2.80 -21.63
C SER A 53 4.19 -3.19 -23.11
N ASP A 54 4.60 -4.43 -23.42
CA ASP A 54 4.52 -4.98 -24.79
C ASP A 54 3.11 -5.48 -25.12
N PHE A 55 2.30 -5.81 -24.13
CA PHE A 55 0.88 -6.11 -24.30
C PHE A 55 0.09 -4.85 -24.65
N SER A 56 0.24 -3.81 -23.85
CA SER A 56 -0.36 -2.49 -24.07
C SER A 56 0.45 -1.42 -23.37
N LYS A 57 0.49 -0.22 -23.93
CA LYS A 57 1.09 0.96 -23.31
C LYS A 57 0.10 1.78 -22.48
N HIS A 58 -1.19 1.50 -22.63
CA HIS A 58 -2.26 2.22 -21.95
C HIS A 58 -2.98 1.38 -20.90
N VAL A 59 -3.00 0.05 -21.05
CA VAL A 59 -3.74 -0.85 -20.16
C VAL A 59 -2.78 -1.82 -19.50
N ARG A 60 -2.80 -1.88 -18.16
CA ARG A 60 -2.18 -2.94 -17.38
C ARG A 60 -3.25 -3.72 -16.64
N LEU A 61 -3.27 -5.02 -16.85
CA LEU A 61 -4.10 -5.96 -16.11
C LEU A 61 -3.20 -6.72 -15.16
N SER A 62 -3.61 -6.84 -13.92
CA SER A 62 -2.92 -7.70 -12.95
C SER A 62 -3.92 -8.44 -12.08
N GLY A 63 -3.52 -9.61 -11.61
CA GLY A 63 -4.36 -10.41 -10.74
C GLY A 63 -3.55 -11.49 -10.05
N TYR A 64 -4.10 -12.01 -8.97
CA TYR A 64 -3.53 -13.14 -8.24
C TYR A 64 -4.61 -14.01 -7.65
N GLY A 65 -4.26 -15.28 -7.47
CA GLY A 65 -5.04 -16.22 -6.68
C GLY A 65 -4.15 -16.82 -5.58
N ALA A 66 -4.72 -17.07 -4.43
CA ALA A 66 -4.03 -17.66 -3.30
C ALA A 66 -4.91 -18.71 -2.62
N TYR A 67 -4.27 -19.72 -2.04
CA TYR A 67 -4.88 -20.74 -1.22
C TYR A 67 -4.14 -20.88 0.11
N SER A 68 -4.88 -20.98 1.18
CA SER A 68 -4.34 -21.05 2.54
C SER A 68 -4.71 -22.36 3.21
N THR A 69 -3.72 -22.99 3.88
CA THR A 69 -3.88 -24.37 4.36
C THR A 69 -4.67 -24.50 5.66
N LYS A 70 -4.71 -23.45 6.49
CA LYS A 70 -5.32 -23.49 7.82
C LYS A 70 -6.78 -23.10 7.84
N ASP A 71 -7.15 -22.08 7.07
CA ASP A 71 -8.54 -21.67 6.89
C ASP A 71 -9.22 -22.39 5.73
N GLY A 72 -8.44 -23.00 4.81
CA GLY A 72 -8.95 -23.71 3.66
C GLY A 72 -9.60 -22.83 2.60
N GLU A 73 -9.38 -21.52 2.66
CA GLU A 73 -10.05 -20.55 1.80
C GLU A 73 -9.22 -20.16 0.58
N PHE A 74 -9.93 -19.92 -0.52
CA PHE A 74 -9.38 -19.28 -1.70
C PHE A 74 -9.53 -17.77 -1.59
N LYS A 75 -8.43 -17.07 -1.86
CA LYS A 75 -8.34 -15.62 -1.86
C LYS A 75 -7.84 -15.14 -3.20
N GLY A 76 -8.12 -13.90 -3.53
CA GLY A 76 -7.64 -13.36 -4.80
C GLY A 76 -7.97 -11.90 -4.97
N GLY A 77 -7.37 -11.32 -5.99
CA GLY A 77 -7.62 -9.94 -6.35
C GLY A 77 -7.21 -9.64 -7.78
N GLY A 78 -7.77 -8.57 -8.32
CA GLY A 78 -7.48 -8.10 -9.65
C GLY A 78 -7.42 -6.58 -9.71
N THR A 79 -6.60 -6.07 -10.61
CA THR A 79 -6.44 -4.64 -10.85
C THR A 79 -6.41 -4.37 -12.35
N VAL A 80 -7.14 -3.35 -12.76
CA VAL A 80 -7.13 -2.80 -14.11
C VAL A 80 -6.66 -1.36 -14.01
N GLU A 81 -5.55 -1.04 -14.67
CA GLU A 81 -5.02 0.32 -14.74
C GLU A 81 -5.12 0.82 -16.18
N TYR A 82 -5.64 2.02 -16.33
CA TYR A 82 -5.70 2.72 -17.61
C TYR A 82 -4.93 4.03 -17.53
N ILE A 83 -3.92 4.18 -18.37
CA ILE A 83 -3.10 5.39 -18.48
C ILE A 83 -3.61 6.22 -19.64
N PHE A 84 -4.17 7.39 -19.34
CA PHE A 84 -4.56 8.39 -20.33
C PHE A 84 -3.34 9.13 -20.88
N ASN A 85 -2.42 9.49 -19.97
CA ASN A 85 -1.19 10.18 -20.30
C ASN A 85 -0.10 9.83 -19.27
N ASN A 86 1.12 9.68 -19.73
CA ASN A 86 2.27 9.34 -18.90
C ASN A 86 3.05 10.59 -18.42
N GLN A 87 2.98 11.69 -19.17
CA GLN A 87 3.65 12.95 -18.82
C GLN A 87 2.87 14.17 -19.34
N PRO A 88 2.18 14.94 -18.45
CA PRO A 88 1.98 14.66 -17.02
C PRO A 88 1.12 13.41 -16.79
N THR A 89 1.34 12.72 -15.67
CA THR A 89 0.64 11.47 -15.37
C THR A 89 -0.86 11.68 -15.22
N SER A 90 -1.64 10.84 -15.89
CA SER A 90 -3.09 10.75 -15.71
C SER A 90 -3.49 9.28 -15.81
N LYS A 91 -3.92 8.68 -14.69
CA LYS A 91 -4.15 7.25 -14.56
C LYS A 91 -5.41 6.95 -13.78
N LEU A 92 -6.20 6.00 -14.27
CA LEU A 92 -7.37 5.45 -13.59
C LEU A 92 -7.11 3.99 -13.25
N THR A 93 -7.37 3.62 -12.01
CA THR A 93 -7.17 2.27 -11.50
C THR A 93 -8.45 1.76 -10.89
N PHE A 94 -8.84 0.55 -11.27
CA PHE A 94 -9.91 -0.22 -10.62
C PHE A 94 -9.27 -1.42 -9.97
N SER A 95 -9.55 -1.65 -8.69
CA SER A 95 -9.08 -2.85 -8.00
C SER A 95 -10.18 -3.48 -7.18
N GLY A 96 -10.12 -4.80 -7.07
CA GLY A 96 -11.02 -5.57 -6.22
C GLY A 96 -10.27 -6.76 -5.65
N LYS A 97 -10.50 -7.04 -4.37
CA LYS A 97 -9.86 -8.18 -3.70
C LYS A 97 -10.72 -8.78 -2.61
N HIS A 98 -10.60 -10.08 -2.47
CA HIS A 98 -11.01 -10.86 -1.31
C HIS A 98 -9.73 -11.42 -0.70
N ASP A 99 -9.28 -10.86 0.41
CA ASP A 99 -7.97 -11.21 0.97
C ASP A 99 -7.88 -10.83 2.45
N VAL A 100 -6.77 -11.18 3.06
CA VAL A 100 -6.43 -10.76 4.41
C VAL A 100 -5.77 -9.39 4.39
N LEU A 101 -6.22 -8.51 5.28
CA LEU A 101 -5.66 -7.18 5.50
C LEU A 101 -5.02 -7.10 6.87
N GLN A 102 -3.82 -6.56 6.93
CA GLN A 102 -3.20 -6.13 8.16
C GLN A 102 -3.78 -4.78 8.59
N LEU A 103 -4.41 -4.74 9.76
CA LEU A 103 -5.03 -3.53 10.26
C LEU A 103 -3.99 -2.45 10.55
N GLY A 104 -4.31 -1.22 10.22
CA GLY A 104 -3.50 -0.04 10.52
C GLY A 104 -2.25 0.14 9.66
N ALA A 105 -2.05 -0.67 8.61
CA ALA A 105 -1.00 -0.40 7.64
C ALA A 105 -1.19 1.01 7.05
N SER A 106 -0.17 1.85 7.13
CA SER A 106 -0.22 3.21 6.60
C SER A 106 -0.22 3.19 5.08
N GLU A 107 -1.22 3.81 4.47
CA GLU A 107 -1.33 4.01 3.02
C GLU A 107 -0.92 5.43 2.63
N ASN A 108 0.12 5.95 3.26
CA ASN A 108 0.54 7.31 3.00
C ASN A 108 1.24 7.44 1.63
N ALA A 109 1.28 8.66 1.07
CA ALA A 109 1.80 8.96 -0.27
C ALA A 109 3.29 8.57 -0.50
N PHE A 110 4.02 8.21 0.55
CA PHE A 110 5.44 7.85 0.51
C PHE A 110 5.71 6.36 0.77
N THR A 111 4.75 5.62 1.30
CA THR A 111 4.88 4.18 1.54
C THR A 111 4.76 3.42 0.22
N THR A 112 5.88 3.25 -0.44
CA THR A 112 6.04 2.16 -1.42
C THR A 112 6.08 0.88 -0.61
N GLY A 113 5.10 -0.01 -0.79
CA GLY A 113 5.01 -1.25 -0.03
C GLY A 113 6.35 -1.99 -0.03
N ASN A 114 6.92 -2.16 1.16
CA ASN A 114 8.18 -2.84 1.33
C ASN A 114 7.99 -4.33 1.03
N ILE A 115 8.32 -4.70 -0.17
CA ILE A 115 8.17 -6.04 -0.76
C ILE A 115 8.84 -7.11 0.11
N LEU A 116 9.96 -6.78 0.73
CA LEU A 116 10.75 -7.69 1.54
C LEU A 116 10.21 -7.83 2.98
N SER A 117 9.53 -6.82 3.52
CA SER A 117 8.99 -6.86 4.88
C SER A 117 7.91 -7.93 5.07
N SER A 118 7.18 -8.28 4.01
CA SER A 118 6.14 -9.31 4.08
C SER A 118 6.69 -10.75 4.15
N ILE A 119 7.91 -11.00 3.67
CA ILE A 119 8.54 -12.34 3.67
C ILE A 119 9.19 -12.64 5.01
N PHE A 120 9.77 -11.63 5.64
CA PHE A 120 10.61 -11.76 6.82
C PHE A 120 10.00 -11.07 8.03
N SER A 121 8.67 -11.13 8.16
CA SER A 121 8.01 -10.58 9.34
C SER A 121 8.45 -11.32 10.61
N ARG A 122 8.93 -10.54 11.58
CA ARG A 122 9.36 -10.99 12.88
C ARG A 122 8.21 -10.77 13.86
N GLY A 123 7.65 -11.86 14.39
CA GLY A 123 6.62 -11.76 15.41
C GLY A 123 5.22 -12.21 14.98
N ASN A 124 4.28 -12.03 15.88
CA ASN A 124 2.91 -12.49 15.75
C ASN A 124 2.09 -11.50 14.93
N ASN A 125 1.93 -11.75 13.63
CA ASN A 125 0.94 -11.04 12.79
C ASN A 125 -0.49 -11.47 13.20
N GLU A 126 -0.94 -11.01 14.38
CA GLU A 126 -2.23 -11.42 14.95
C GLU A 126 -3.37 -10.48 14.55
N LYS A 127 -3.06 -9.25 14.12
CA LYS A 127 -4.08 -8.25 13.74
C LYS A 127 -4.44 -8.31 12.26
N LEU A 128 -4.68 -9.53 11.77
CA LEU A 128 -5.15 -9.78 10.42
C LEU A 128 -6.66 -9.94 10.41
N THR A 129 -7.32 -9.27 9.49
CA THR A 129 -8.75 -9.38 9.22
C THR A 129 -9.00 -9.79 7.78
N LEU A 130 -10.07 -10.53 7.52
CA LEU A 130 -10.51 -10.84 6.17
C LEU A 130 -11.29 -9.65 5.62
N ILE A 131 -11.04 -9.30 4.36
CA ILE A 131 -11.73 -8.18 3.71
C ILE A 131 -12.23 -8.54 2.32
N ASN A 132 -13.35 -7.93 1.97
CA ASN A 132 -13.74 -7.69 0.59
C ASN A 132 -13.55 -6.20 0.33
N SER A 133 -12.79 -5.83 -0.69
CA SER A 133 -12.65 -4.42 -1.07
C SER A 133 -12.84 -4.21 -2.56
N PHE A 134 -13.34 -3.02 -2.88
CA PHE A 134 -13.42 -2.51 -4.22
C PHE A 134 -13.00 -1.05 -4.21
N ASP A 135 -12.05 -0.70 -5.07
CA ASP A 135 -11.42 0.61 -5.07
C ASP A 135 -11.38 1.17 -6.49
N VAL A 136 -11.73 2.45 -6.61
CA VAL A 136 -11.54 3.24 -7.83
C VAL A 136 -10.62 4.39 -7.50
N HIS A 137 -9.49 4.46 -8.17
CA HIS A 137 -8.46 5.46 -7.91
C HIS A 137 -8.09 6.21 -9.18
N TYR A 138 -8.17 7.54 -9.15
CA TYR A 138 -7.75 8.41 -10.23
C TYR A 138 -6.62 9.31 -9.78
N GLU A 139 -5.47 9.23 -10.46
CA GLU A 139 -4.29 10.06 -10.24
C GLU A 139 -4.14 11.06 -11.39
N LYS A 140 -3.93 12.32 -11.04
CA LYS A 140 -3.68 13.39 -11.98
C LYS A 140 -2.49 14.24 -11.54
N GLU A 141 -1.45 14.26 -12.36
CA GLU A 141 -0.38 15.24 -12.29
C GLU A 141 -0.79 16.46 -13.15
N TRP A 142 -0.89 17.62 -12.55
CA TRP A 142 -1.28 18.85 -13.23
C TRP A 142 -0.08 19.48 -13.93
N TRP A 143 1.05 19.52 -13.21
CA TRP A 143 2.35 19.87 -13.72
C TRP A 143 3.42 19.10 -12.92
N GLN A 144 4.66 19.16 -13.39
CA GLN A 144 5.75 18.48 -12.70
C GLN A 144 5.87 18.95 -11.25
N GLY A 145 5.64 18.02 -10.32
CA GLY A 145 5.71 18.27 -8.89
C GLY A 145 4.41 18.62 -8.20
N PHE A 146 3.27 18.72 -8.91
CA PHE A 146 1.96 18.84 -8.29
C PHE A 146 0.99 17.78 -8.83
N SER A 147 0.52 16.94 -7.95
CA SER A 147 -0.44 15.90 -8.28
C SER A 147 -1.54 15.78 -7.23
N ASN A 148 -2.72 15.37 -7.71
CA ASN A 148 -3.82 14.95 -6.87
C ASN A 148 -4.18 13.50 -7.16
N SER A 149 -4.62 12.81 -6.13
CA SER A 149 -5.22 11.50 -6.22
C SER A 149 -6.61 11.51 -5.60
N PHE A 150 -7.56 10.91 -6.29
CA PHE A 150 -8.94 10.77 -5.85
C PHE A 150 -9.23 9.29 -5.78
N ALA A 151 -9.73 8.81 -4.65
CA ALA A 151 -10.12 7.41 -4.52
C ALA A 151 -11.50 7.30 -3.88
N LEU A 152 -12.28 6.36 -4.39
CA LEU A 152 -13.49 5.86 -3.74
C LEU A 152 -13.23 4.41 -3.38
N GLU A 153 -13.28 4.12 -2.09
CA GLU A 153 -13.02 2.80 -1.56
C GLU A 153 -14.26 2.26 -0.84
N TYR A 154 -14.64 1.06 -1.20
CA TYR A 154 -15.59 0.25 -0.43
C TYR A 154 -14.85 -0.91 0.21
N ARG A 155 -15.07 -1.12 1.50
CA ARG A 155 -14.43 -2.22 2.23
C ARG A 155 -15.40 -2.84 3.21
N GLN A 156 -15.55 -4.15 3.12
CA GLN A 156 -16.24 -4.99 4.09
C GLN A 156 -15.16 -5.76 4.86
N MET A 157 -15.13 -5.59 6.17
CA MET A 157 -14.16 -6.25 7.06
C MET A 157 -14.88 -7.26 7.94
N PHE A 158 -14.26 -8.42 8.15
CA PHE A 158 -14.78 -9.49 8.99
C PHE A 158 -13.87 -9.69 10.20
N PRO A 159 -14.43 -9.88 11.41
CA PRO A 159 -13.65 -10.23 12.58
C PRO A 159 -12.94 -11.56 12.38
N THR A 160 -11.84 -11.74 13.07
CA THR A 160 -11.11 -13.00 13.12
C THR A 160 -10.95 -13.40 14.58
N LYS A 161 -10.54 -14.63 14.84
CA LYS A 161 -10.28 -15.09 16.22
C LYS A 161 -9.20 -14.27 16.96
N TYR A 162 -8.51 -13.35 16.26
CA TYR A 162 -7.48 -12.49 16.82
C TYR A 162 -7.92 -11.04 16.94
N VAL A 163 -9.02 -10.67 16.28
CA VAL A 163 -9.53 -9.29 16.25
C VAL A 163 -11.05 -9.31 16.27
N ASP A 164 -11.61 -9.04 17.43
CA ASP A 164 -13.05 -8.82 17.56
C ASP A 164 -13.39 -7.37 17.17
N PHE A 165 -14.53 -7.19 16.54
CA PHE A 165 -15.02 -5.86 16.21
C PHE A 165 -16.02 -5.41 17.26
N VAL A 166 -15.62 -4.39 18.00
CA VAL A 166 -16.45 -3.81 19.06
C VAL A 166 -16.76 -2.36 18.69
N ARG A 167 -18.03 -2.03 18.64
CA ARG A 167 -18.50 -0.66 18.43
C ARG A 167 -18.14 0.22 19.64
N PRO A 168 -18.10 1.55 19.49
CA PRO A 168 -17.87 2.46 20.62
C PRO A 168 -18.88 2.35 21.76
N ASN A 169 -20.05 1.75 21.51
CA ASN A 169 -21.08 1.44 22.52
C ASN A 169 -20.88 0.10 23.23
N GLY A 170 -19.83 -0.66 22.92
CA GLY A 170 -19.54 -1.98 23.49
C GLY A 170 -20.21 -3.17 22.78
N GLU A 171 -20.97 -2.94 21.73
CA GLU A 171 -21.61 -4.00 20.94
C GLU A 171 -20.59 -4.72 20.04
N VAL A 172 -20.57 -6.05 20.09
CA VAL A 172 -19.76 -6.88 19.18
C VAL A 172 -20.53 -7.03 17.87
N VAL A 173 -19.82 -6.82 16.75
CA VAL A 173 -20.41 -6.91 15.41
C VAL A 173 -19.66 -7.91 14.54
N ASP A 174 -20.41 -8.62 13.69
CA ASP A 174 -19.88 -9.67 12.83
C ASP A 174 -19.21 -9.13 11.57
N GLN A 175 -19.38 -7.85 11.26
CA GLN A 175 -18.77 -7.19 10.11
C GLN A 175 -18.81 -5.67 10.25
N ILE A 176 -17.87 -5.01 9.59
CA ILE A 176 -17.83 -3.55 9.46
C ILE A 176 -17.76 -3.21 7.98
N HIS A 177 -18.67 -2.35 7.55
CA HIS A 177 -18.65 -1.75 6.21
C HIS A 177 -18.09 -0.34 6.29
N THR A 178 -17.18 -0.03 5.38
CA THR A 178 -16.67 1.34 5.22
C THR A 178 -16.75 1.73 3.77
N THR A 179 -17.32 2.91 3.53
CA THR A 179 -17.22 3.60 2.25
C THR A 179 -16.49 4.89 2.51
N GLN A 180 -15.38 5.12 1.83
CA GLN A 180 -14.58 6.31 2.05
C GLN A 180 -14.17 6.95 0.74
N PHE A 181 -14.19 8.28 0.74
CA PHE A 181 -13.60 9.09 -0.29
C PHE A 181 -12.25 9.62 0.20
N ARG A 182 -11.22 9.48 -0.62
CA ARG A 182 -9.87 9.98 -0.31
C ARG A 182 -9.47 11.03 -1.35
N LEU A 183 -8.88 12.12 -0.86
CA LEU A 183 -8.20 13.12 -1.65
C LEU A 183 -6.76 13.23 -1.17
N GLY A 184 -5.83 12.77 -1.98
CA GLY A 184 -4.40 12.96 -1.75
C GLY A 184 -3.88 14.13 -2.59
N THR A 185 -3.03 14.95 -1.99
CA THR A 185 -2.32 16.05 -2.66
C THR A 185 -0.83 15.89 -2.40
N ARG A 186 -0.04 15.92 -3.45
CA ARG A 186 1.41 15.84 -3.36
C ARG A 186 2.06 17.00 -4.06
N LEU A 187 2.96 17.66 -3.33
CA LEU A 187 3.75 18.79 -3.79
C LEU A 187 5.23 18.41 -3.71
N SER A 188 5.95 18.56 -4.80
CA SER A 188 7.40 18.42 -4.88
C SER A 188 7.98 19.48 -5.80
N ARG A 189 9.22 19.89 -5.54
CA ARG A 189 9.94 20.84 -6.38
C ARG A 189 11.28 20.25 -6.76
N ASN A 190 11.65 20.37 -8.05
CA ASN A 190 12.92 19.84 -8.60
C ASN A 190 13.16 18.35 -8.29
N GLU A 191 12.08 17.57 -8.21
CA GLU A 191 12.17 16.15 -7.97
C GLU A 191 12.73 15.43 -9.19
N ILE A 192 13.73 14.59 -8.99
CA ILE A 192 14.26 13.69 -10.00
C ILE A 192 13.37 12.44 -10.04
N VAL A 193 12.77 12.19 -11.19
CA VAL A 193 11.80 11.09 -11.36
C VAL A 193 12.20 10.21 -12.53
N VAL A 194 12.34 8.92 -12.26
CA VAL A 194 12.45 7.88 -13.30
C VAL A 194 11.07 7.38 -13.65
N ARG A 195 10.65 7.56 -14.90
CA ARG A 195 9.35 7.13 -15.40
C ARG A 195 9.50 5.87 -16.24
N GLN A 196 8.70 4.87 -15.92
CA GLN A 196 8.44 3.70 -16.77
C GLN A 196 7.05 3.85 -17.38
N THR A 197 6.62 2.88 -18.18
CA THR A 197 5.31 2.94 -18.85
C THR A 197 4.16 3.06 -17.87
N PHE A 198 4.21 2.33 -16.75
CA PHE A 198 3.13 2.28 -15.76
C PHE A 198 3.54 2.80 -14.38
N ASP A 199 4.82 2.94 -14.13
CA ASP A 199 5.35 3.22 -12.81
C ASP A 199 6.23 4.48 -12.82
N LYS A 200 6.20 5.20 -11.71
CA LYS A 200 6.98 6.42 -11.47
C LYS A 200 7.77 6.23 -10.17
N VAL A 201 9.07 6.36 -10.23
CA VAL A 201 9.95 6.22 -9.06
C VAL A 201 10.64 7.54 -8.79
N SER A 202 10.48 8.07 -7.58
CA SER A 202 11.21 9.23 -7.11
C SER A 202 12.64 8.83 -6.76
N MET A 203 13.60 9.63 -7.22
CA MET A 203 15.02 9.47 -6.92
C MET A 203 15.53 10.53 -5.93
N GLY A 204 14.58 11.28 -5.33
CA GLY A 204 14.86 12.34 -4.38
C GLY A 204 14.61 13.75 -4.93
N SER A 205 14.72 14.72 -4.06
CA SER A 205 14.50 16.13 -4.35
C SER A 205 15.38 17.00 -3.45
N ASP A 206 15.92 18.07 -3.99
CA ASP A 206 16.64 19.08 -3.20
C ASP A 206 15.73 19.89 -2.28
N PHE A 207 14.41 19.76 -2.45
CA PHE A 207 13.39 20.46 -1.67
C PHE A 207 12.48 19.46 -0.95
N PRO A 208 11.87 19.89 0.16
CA PRO A 208 10.89 19.04 0.84
C PRO A 208 9.74 18.60 -0.07
N ILE A 209 9.36 17.35 0.06
CA ILE A 209 8.17 16.79 -0.59
C ILE A 209 7.04 16.77 0.45
N VAL A 210 5.94 17.41 0.13
CA VAL A 210 4.80 17.55 1.04
C VAL A 210 3.63 16.73 0.53
N GLY A 211 3.05 15.93 1.43
CA GLY A 211 1.83 15.16 1.20
C GLY A 211 0.71 15.63 2.13
N ILE A 212 -0.50 15.72 1.61
CA ILE A 212 -1.73 16.01 2.35
C ILE A 212 -2.74 14.95 1.93
N ASP A 213 -3.24 14.18 2.88
CA ASP A 213 -4.26 13.17 2.68
C ASP A 213 -5.51 13.51 3.49
N LEU A 214 -6.63 13.65 2.81
CA LEU A 214 -7.95 13.85 3.37
C LEU A 214 -8.79 12.60 3.09
N VAL A 215 -9.40 12.03 4.11
CA VAL A 215 -10.32 10.89 3.97
C VAL A 215 -11.64 11.26 4.63
N ALA A 216 -12.73 11.04 3.91
CA ALA A 216 -14.08 11.16 4.42
C ALA A 216 -14.75 9.78 4.39
N GLY A 217 -15.05 9.22 5.55
CA GLY A 217 -15.90 8.04 5.71
C GLY A 217 -17.36 8.45 5.52
N LEU A 218 -18.04 7.77 4.62
CA LEU A 218 -19.40 8.09 4.19
C LEU A 218 -20.38 7.09 4.79
N LYS A 219 -21.12 7.53 5.79
CA LYS A 219 -22.19 6.72 6.41
C LYS A 219 -23.37 6.56 5.45
N ASP A 220 -24.03 5.42 5.49
CA ASP A 220 -25.21 5.06 4.71
C ASP A 220 -25.01 5.00 3.18
N ILE A 221 -23.81 5.33 2.68
CA ILE A 221 -23.44 5.15 1.28
C ILE A 221 -22.81 3.77 1.11
N LEU A 222 -23.35 2.94 0.20
CA LEU A 222 -22.91 1.55 0.00
C LEU A 222 -22.81 0.78 1.34
N ASN A 223 -23.78 0.98 2.23
CA ASN A 223 -23.83 0.40 3.58
C ASN A 223 -22.69 0.81 4.53
N GLY A 224 -22.03 1.95 4.31
CA GLY A 224 -21.01 2.45 5.23
C GLY A 224 -21.57 2.65 6.65
N ASP A 225 -20.91 2.06 7.66
CA ASP A 225 -21.37 2.09 9.06
C ASP A 225 -20.98 3.37 9.79
N TYR A 226 -19.92 4.05 9.36
CA TYR A 226 -19.29 5.13 10.11
C TYR A 226 -19.10 6.38 9.26
N GLU A 227 -19.38 7.52 9.90
CA GLU A 227 -19.01 8.85 9.42
C GLU A 227 -17.79 9.33 10.18
N TYR A 228 -16.71 9.62 9.46
CA TYR A 228 -15.48 10.15 10.02
C TYR A 228 -14.68 10.95 9.00
N TYR A 229 -13.80 11.78 9.49
CA TYR A 229 -12.87 12.54 8.66
C TYR A 229 -11.46 12.32 9.18
N ARG A 230 -10.52 12.05 8.29
CA ARG A 230 -9.10 11.91 8.63
C ARG A 230 -8.30 12.92 7.81
N LEU A 231 -7.47 13.66 8.50
CA LEU A 231 -6.45 14.53 7.91
C LEU A 231 -5.09 13.96 8.27
N GLU A 232 -4.24 13.76 7.28
CA GLU A 232 -2.83 13.38 7.46
C GLU A 232 -1.95 14.32 6.66
N LEU A 233 -0.89 14.82 7.29
CA LEU A 233 0.14 15.67 6.71
C LEU A 233 1.46 14.92 6.78
N SER A 234 2.25 14.97 5.71
CA SER A 234 3.57 14.37 5.66
C SER A 234 4.56 15.29 4.94
N VAL A 235 5.78 15.31 5.44
CA VAL A 235 6.89 16.07 4.84
C VAL A 235 8.11 15.16 4.84
N LYS A 236 8.66 14.92 3.65
CA LYS A 236 9.90 14.19 3.46
C LYS A 236 10.97 15.09 2.91
N HIS A 237 12.19 15.02 3.45
CA HIS A 237 13.33 15.75 2.94
C HIS A 237 14.64 15.00 3.17
N ASP A 238 15.45 14.96 2.13
CA ASP A 238 16.77 14.37 2.13
C ASP A 238 17.82 15.49 2.28
N PHE A 239 18.65 15.43 3.33
CA PHE A 239 19.72 16.40 3.56
C PHE A 239 21.07 15.79 3.26
N ASN A 240 21.87 16.48 2.48
CA ASN A 240 23.29 16.16 2.35
C ASN A 240 24.08 16.86 3.46
N ILE A 241 24.67 16.05 4.36
CA ILE A 241 25.46 16.53 5.50
C ILE A 241 26.95 16.22 5.24
N ALA A 242 27.48 16.67 4.11
CA ALA A 242 28.88 16.43 3.78
C ALA A 242 29.81 17.05 4.85
N PRO A 243 30.88 16.35 5.33
CA PRO A 243 31.39 15.04 4.91
C PRO A 243 30.76 13.84 5.65
N LEU A 244 29.75 14.05 6.52
CA LEU A 244 29.19 13.02 7.39
C LEU A 244 28.23 12.06 6.66
N GLY A 245 27.78 12.40 5.44
CA GLY A 245 26.87 11.59 4.65
C GLY A 245 25.56 12.32 4.31
N TYR A 246 24.46 11.60 4.25
CA TYR A 246 23.12 12.15 4.05
C TYR A 246 22.17 11.72 5.17
N SER A 247 21.14 12.49 5.38
CA SER A 247 20.05 12.19 6.31
C SER A 247 18.73 12.27 5.56
N ASP A 248 17.91 11.23 5.68
CA ASP A 248 16.51 11.19 5.18
C ASP A 248 15.61 11.42 6.39
N ILE A 249 14.77 12.44 6.36
CA ILE A 249 13.84 12.78 7.44
C ILE A 249 12.42 12.75 6.88
N MET A 250 11.56 12.01 7.55
CA MET A 250 10.13 12.02 7.30
C MET A 250 9.37 12.44 8.56
N LEU A 251 8.61 13.50 8.45
CA LEU A 251 7.66 13.96 9.46
C LEU A 251 6.26 13.59 9.00
N SER A 252 5.47 12.98 9.86
CA SER A 252 4.05 12.75 9.59
C SER A 252 3.22 13.08 10.82
N GLY A 253 2.00 13.53 10.59
CA GLY A 253 1.06 13.78 11.66
C GLY A 253 -0.36 13.85 11.12
N GLY A 254 -1.34 13.53 11.95
CA GLY A 254 -2.70 13.53 11.52
C GLY A 254 -3.70 13.37 12.66
N LYS A 255 -4.97 13.53 12.30
CA LYS A 255 -6.10 13.38 13.21
C LYS A 255 -7.28 12.72 12.53
N ILE A 256 -7.95 11.85 13.27
CA ILE A 256 -9.24 11.29 12.93
C ILE A 256 -10.29 12.03 13.76
N PHE A 257 -11.26 12.62 13.08
CA PHE A 257 -12.40 13.28 13.70
C PHE A 257 -13.56 12.30 13.75
N ASN A 258 -14.39 12.42 14.75
CA ASN A 258 -15.45 11.50 15.15
C ASN A 258 -14.91 10.19 15.78
N LYS A 259 -15.81 9.48 16.43
CA LYS A 259 -15.48 8.20 17.09
C LYS A 259 -15.54 7.07 16.08
N VAL A 260 -14.47 6.32 15.99
CA VAL A 260 -14.37 5.16 15.09
C VAL A 260 -13.97 3.92 15.90
N PRO A 261 -14.32 2.71 15.43
CA PRO A 261 -13.87 1.48 16.04
C PRO A 261 -12.37 1.25 15.79
N TYR A 262 -11.78 0.39 16.61
CA TYR A 262 -10.35 0.06 16.57
C TYR A 262 -9.77 -0.20 15.17
N PRO A 263 -10.44 -0.94 14.25
CA PRO A 263 -9.89 -1.19 12.91
C PRO A 263 -9.71 0.07 12.04
N LEU A 264 -10.36 1.18 12.40
CA LEU A 264 -10.29 2.43 11.65
C LEU A 264 -9.34 3.47 12.30
N LEU A 265 -8.81 3.18 13.49
CA LEU A 265 -7.79 4.00 14.13
C LEU A 265 -6.45 3.91 13.39
N LYS A 266 -5.58 4.89 13.59
CA LYS A 266 -4.19 4.80 13.17
C LYS A 266 -3.45 3.87 14.11
N LEU A 267 -3.02 2.72 13.59
CA LEU A 267 -2.10 1.83 14.27
C LEU A 267 -0.67 2.22 13.91
N HIS A 268 0.18 2.42 14.91
CA HIS A 268 1.57 2.75 14.70
C HIS A 268 2.37 1.48 14.41
N GLU A 269 3.11 1.50 13.31
CA GLU A 269 3.89 0.35 12.89
C GLU A 269 5.19 0.25 13.66
N GLY A 270 5.36 -0.83 14.42
CA GLY A 270 6.66 -1.21 14.97
C GLY A 270 7.54 -1.86 13.91
N ASN A 271 8.86 -1.91 14.12
CA ASN A 271 9.75 -2.67 13.25
C ASN A 271 9.70 -4.15 13.63
N ALA A 272 8.72 -4.85 13.09
CA ALA A 272 8.51 -6.29 13.32
C ALA A 272 9.12 -7.16 12.21
N THR A 273 10.06 -6.64 11.43
CA THR A 273 10.76 -7.38 10.38
C THR A 273 12.21 -7.62 10.73
N TYR A 274 12.86 -8.62 10.08
CA TYR A 274 14.31 -8.81 10.14
C TYR A 274 15.07 -7.77 9.32
N PHE A 275 14.38 -7.06 8.43
CA PHE A 275 14.91 -5.95 7.66
C PHE A 275 14.62 -4.64 8.37
N TYR A 276 15.57 -3.72 8.30
CA TYR A 276 15.37 -2.37 8.77
C TYR A 276 14.32 -1.66 7.89
N ASP A 277 13.25 -1.20 8.52
CA ASP A 277 12.28 -0.31 7.90
C ASP A 277 12.50 1.11 8.44
N PRO A 278 12.94 2.06 7.61
CA PRO A 278 13.20 3.42 8.03
C PRO A 278 11.94 4.16 8.49
N TYR A 279 10.74 3.68 8.11
CA TYR A 279 9.45 4.32 8.43
C TYR A 279 8.65 3.58 9.50
N ALA A 280 9.31 2.70 10.26
CA ALA A 280 8.72 2.01 11.39
C ALA A 280 9.44 2.35 12.69
N PHE A 281 8.72 2.36 13.80
CA PHE A 281 9.27 2.61 15.12
C PHE A 281 10.08 1.41 15.62
N SER A 282 11.41 1.53 15.65
CA SER A 282 12.31 0.41 15.94
C SER A 282 12.19 -0.14 17.37
N CYS A 283 11.72 0.69 18.34
CA CYS A 283 11.59 0.32 19.74
C CYS A 283 10.15 0.04 20.17
N MET A 284 9.23 -0.08 19.22
CA MET A 284 7.81 -0.29 19.49
C MET A 284 7.38 -1.67 19.02
N ASN A 285 6.57 -2.35 19.83
CA ASN A 285 5.96 -3.60 19.41
C ASN A 285 4.89 -3.35 18.33
N PHE A 286 4.67 -4.37 17.55
CA PHE A 286 3.67 -4.34 16.49
C PHE A 286 2.27 -4.14 17.10
N TYR A 287 1.51 -3.14 16.63
CA TYR A 287 0.14 -2.83 17.10
C TYR A 287 0.00 -2.49 18.60
N GLU A 288 1.06 -2.05 19.24
CA GLU A 288 1.01 -1.69 20.64
C GLU A 288 0.18 -0.44 20.91
N PHE A 289 0.21 0.51 19.98
CA PHE A 289 -0.52 1.76 20.09
C PHE A 289 -1.46 1.99 18.90
N ALA A 290 -2.67 2.46 19.22
CA ALA A 290 -3.64 2.95 18.28
C ALA A 290 -4.11 4.34 18.72
N SER A 291 -4.22 5.28 17.81
CA SER A 291 -4.59 6.66 18.15
C SER A 291 -5.47 7.31 17.09
N ASP A 292 -6.22 8.31 17.50
CA ASP A 292 -6.97 9.22 16.66
C ASP A 292 -6.23 10.54 16.38
N LEU A 293 -5.17 10.81 17.16
CA LEU A 293 -4.25 11.95 16.99
C LEU A 293 -2.82 11.44 17.07
N TRP A 294 -1.99 11.73 16.07
CA TRP A 294 -0.61 11.26 16.04
C TRP A 294 0.36 12.27 15.43
N GLY A 295 1.62 12.09 15.79
CA GLY A 295 2.77 12.69 15.15
C GLY A 295 3.93 11.73 15.18
N ALA A 296 4.70 11.63 14.11
CA ALA A 296 5.84 10.75 13.95
C ALA A 296 6.98 11.44 13.25
N VAL A 297 8.20 11.10 13.65
CA VAL A 297 9.46 11.52 13.03
C VAL A 297 10.26 10.25 12.76
N PHE A 298 10.68 10.06 11.54
CA PHE A 298 11.48 8.95 11.08
C PHE A 298 12.80 9.43 10.50
#